data_3a17ef82fa429197cf2fb54c0fa941de
#
_entry.id   3a17ef82fa429197cf2fb54c0fa941de
#
_cell.length_a   1.000
_cell.length_b   1.000
_cell.length_c   1.000
_cell.angle_alpha   90.00
_cell.angle_beta   90.00
_cell.angle_gamma   90.00
#
_symmetry.space_group_name_H-M   'P 1'
#
loop_
_entity.id
_entity.type
_entity.pdbx_description
1 polymer ?
#
loop_
_entity_poly.entity_id
_entity_poly.type
_entity_poly.pdbx_seq_one_letter_code
_entity_poly.pdbx_strand_id
1 'polypeptide(L)'
;MAKKLPYRIIESRVIYQGHVAKLVKDRFVLDIAPEKVVTRELVVHPGAVVILPFLDKTHIILLRQFRYAAKGDLWEIPAGTLEPGEPTLRCAKRELEEETGYRAAQWKLLTRFLPAPGISDELMTLYRADGLRPGKKDLDHDEWIEHETIALKTAVKMVRNGKIRDGKSIAAILWAAHFQ
;
A
#
# COMPACT_ATOMS: atom_id res chain seq x y z
N MET A 1 -25.73 4.85 12.07
CA MET A 1 -25.25 6.03 12.83
C MET A 1 -23.72 6.04 12.81
N ALA A 2 -23.08 7.14 12.41
CA ALA A 2 -21.63 7.26 12.50
C ALA A 2 -21.21 7.17 13.98
N LYS A 3 -20.25 6.29 14.30
CA LYS A 3 -19.73 6.15 15.66
C LYS A 3 -19.04 7.44 16.04
N LYS A 4 -19.47 8.08 17.14
CA LYS A 4 -18.83 9.30 17.67
C LYS A 4 -17.35 8.97 17.94
N LEU A 5 -16.44 9.78 17.41
CA LEU A 5 -15.01 9.63 17.67
C LEU A 5 -14.75 9.95 19.15
N PRO A 6 -13.86 9.19 19.82
CA PRO A 6 -13.56 9.37 21.25
C PRO A 6 -12.64 10.57 21.49
N TYR A 7 -12.57 11.52 20.57
CA TYR A 7 -11.73 12.71 20.67
C TYR A 7 -12.35 13.91 19.96
N ARG A 8 -11.88 15.10 20.27
CA ARG A 8 -12.24 16.37 19.62
C ARG A 8 -10.97 17.14 19.26
N ILE A 9 -10.83 17.46 17.97
CA ILE A 9 -9.75 18.32 17.48
C ILE A 9 -9.99 19.75 17.95
N ILE A 10 -8.95 20.37 18.53
CA ILE A 10 -8.93 21.77 18.96
C ILE A 10 -8.34 22.64 17.84
N GLU A 11 -7.25 22.15 17.25
CA GLU A 11 -6.49 22.86 16.22
C GLU A 11 -5.82 21.85 15.31
N SER A 12 -5.82 22.14 13.99
CA SER A 12 -5.06 21.40 13.00
C SER A 12 -4.25 22.39 12.17
N ARG A 13 -2.94 22.21 12.10
CA ARG A 13 -2.05 23.10 11.37
C ARG A 13 -1.21 22.31 10.38
N VAL A 14 -1.21 22.74 9.12
CA VAL A 14 -0.28 22.20 8.10
C VAL A 14 1.12 22.71 8.41
N ILE A 15 2.07 21.81 8.62
CA ILE A 15 3.49 22.09 8.86
C ILE A 15 4.28 22.04 7.55
N TYR A 16 3.94 21.08 6.67
CA TYR A 16 4.56 20.92 5.37
C TYR A 16 3.56 20.38 4.37
N GLN A 17 3.60 20.89 3.16
CA GLN A 17 2.83 20.39 2.01
C GLN A 17 3.80 20.10 0.89
N GLY A 18 4.05 18.83 0.65
CA GLY A 18 4.85 18.32 -0.47
C GLY A 18 3.96 17.87 -1.64
N HIS A 19 4.58 17.22 -2.62
CA HIS A 19 3.88 16.67 -3.76
C HIS A 19 3.01 15.45 -3.36
N VAL A 20 3.58 14.52 -2.61
CA VAL A 20 2.88 13.30 -2.15
C VAL A 20 2.46 13.40 -0.70
N ALA A 21 3.35 13.88 0.19
CA ALA A 21 3.12 13.89 1.62
C ALA A 21 2.71 15.27 2.14
N LYS A 22 1.71 15.29 3.01
CA LYS A 22 1.30 16.46 3.79
C LYS A 22 1.49 16.16 5.27
N LEU A 23 2.32 16.95 5.96
CA LEU A 23 2.51 16.85 7.41
C LEU A 23 1.59 17.85 8.11
N VAL A 24 0.76 17.36 9.01
CA VAL A 24 -0.08 18.19 9.88
C VAL A 24 0.32 18.02 11.34
N LYS A 25 0.11 19.07 12.13
CA LYS A 25 0.22 19.04 13.58
C LYS A 25 -1.16 19.30 14.17
N ASP A 26 -1.70 18.28 14.84
CA ASP A 26 -3.00 18.33 15.47
C ASP A 26 -2.89 18.47 16.98
N ARG A 27 -3.76 19.30 17.54
CA ARG A 27 -4.01 19.40 18.98
C ARG A 27 -5.43 18.94 19.24
N PHE A 28 -5.59 17.99 20.14
CA PHE A 28 -6.90 17.40 20.43
C PHE A 28 -7.00 17.00 21.90
N VAL A 29 -8.22 16.76 22.35
CA VAL A 29 -8.51 16.18 23.65
C VAL A 29 -9.24 14.86 23.48
N LEU A 30 -8.95 13.92 24.37
CA LEU A 30 -9.67 12.65 24.44
C LEU A 30 -10.89 12.82 25.35
N ASP A 31 -12.02 12.19 25.00
CA ASP A 31 -13.24 12.24 25.82
C ASP A 31 -13.01 11.70 27.25
N ILE A 32 -12.03 10.81 27.43
CA ILE A 32 -11.66 10.22 28.73
C ILE A 32 -10.77 11.13 29.59
N ALA A 33 -10.19 12.18 29.02
CA ALA A 33 -9.30 13.13 29.68
C ALA A 33 -9.42 14.52 29.02
N PRO A 34 -10.59 15.15 29.09
CA PRO A 34 -10.89 16.38 28.33
C PRO A 34 -10.05 17.59 28.76
N GLU A 35 -9.45 17.55 29.96
CA GLU A 35 -8.54 18.57 30.47
C GLU A 35 -7.11 18.48 29.92
N LYS A 36 -6.76 17.35 29.25
CA LYS A 36 -5.41 17.11 28.74
C LYS A 36 -5.36 17.31 27.22
N VAL A 37 -4.65 18.34 26.80
CA VAL A 37 -4.38 18.57 25.38
C VAL A 37 -3.25 17.66 24.91
N VAL A 38 -3.55 16.85 23.91
CA VAL A 38 -2.57 15.98 23.24
C VAL A 38 -2.15 16.62 21.93
N THR A 39 -0.87 16.56 21.60
CA THR A 39 -0.34 17.00 20.30
C THR A 39 0.18 15.79 19.53
N ARG A 40 -0.12 15.72 18.24
CA ARG A 40 0.40 14.69 17.31
C ARG A 40 0.77 15.34 15.99
N GLU A 41 1.80 14.77 15.38
CA GLU A 41 2.14 15.00 14.00
C GLU A 41 1.66 13.82 13.18
N LEU A 42 1.03 14.11 12.03
CA LEU A 42 0.41 13.11 11.17
C LEU A 42 0.81 13.37 9.73
N VAL A 43 1.32 12.35 9.06
CA VAL A 43 1.49 12.34 7.61
C VAL A 43 0.14 11.94 6.99
N VAL A 44 -0.52 12.91 6.37
CA VAL A 44 -1.77 12.71 5.66
C VAL A 44 -1.47 12.14 4.28
N HIS A 45 -2.13 11.04 3.93
CA HIS A 45 -1.91 10.31 2.69
C HIS A 45 -3.24 10.05 1.96
N PRO A 46 -3.30 10.15 0.61
CA PRO A 46 -4.54 9.90 -0.15
C PRO A 46 -5.03 8.45 -0.09
N GLY A 47 -4.21 7.53 0.41
CA GLY A 47 -4.42 6.09 0.37
C GLY A 47 -3.66 5.44 -0.78
N ALA A 48 -3.56 4.12 -0.73
CA ALA A 48 -2.86 3.33 -1.73
C ALA A 48 -3.57 2.01 -2.03
N VAL A 49 -3.25 1.43 -3.17
CA VAL A 49 -3.62 0.07 -3.53
C VAL A 49 -2.39 -0.82 -3.48
N VAL A 50 -2.62 -2.06 -3.17
CA VAL A 50 -1.61 -3.12 -3.13
C VAL A 50 -2.17 -4.29 -3.92
N ILE A 51 -1.43 -4.81 -4.87
CA ILE A 51 -1.92 -5.83 -5.78
C ILE A 51 -1.10 -7.11 -5.60
N LEU A 52 -1.78 -8.23 -5.41
CA LEU A 52 -1.17 -9.55 -5.41
C LEU A 52 -1.53 -10.27 -6.72
N PRO A 53 -0.69 -10.18 -7.75
CA PRO A 53 -1.00 -10.71 -9.08
C PRO A 53 -0.59 -12.16 -9.18
N PHE A 54 -1.57 -13.03 -9.47
CA PHE A 54 -1.35 -14.45 -9.72
C PHE A 54 -1.26 -14.72 -11.22
N LEU A 55 -0.08 -15.18 -11.67
CA LEU A 55 0.10 -15.64 -13.05
C LEU A 55 -0.64 -16.98 -13.29
N ASP A 56 -0.59 -17.85 -12.27
CA ASP A 56 -1.32 -19.11 -12.18
C ASP A 56 -1.70 -19.39 -10.72
N LYS A 57 -2.17 -20.61 -10.39
CA LYS A 57 -2.61 -20.98 -9.03
C LYS A 57 -1.48 -20.93 -7.98
N THR A 58 -0.23 -20.90 -8.40
CA THR A 58 0.94 -21.09 -7.52
C THR A 58 2.02 -20.03 -7.68
N HIS A 59 2.00 -19.25 -8.74
CA HIS A 59 3.02 -18.24 -9.04
C HIS A 59 2.43 -16.85 -8.99
N ILE A 60 3.16 -15.93 -8.36
CA ILE A 60 2.86 -14.51 -8.25
C ILE A 60 3.94 -13.69 -8.98
N ILE A 61 3.59 -12.46 -9.34
CA ILE A 61 4.56 -11.50 -9.86
C ILE A 61 5.06 -10.66 -8.68
N LEU A 62 6.38 -10.59 -8.53
CA LEU A 62 7.07 -9.68 -7.63
C LEU A 62 7.83 -8.64 -8.46
N LEU A 63 7.98 -7.47 -7.89
CA LEU A 63 8.78 -6.37 -8.41
C LEU A 63 10.11 -6.29 -7.68
N ARG A 64 11.13 -5.83 -8.38
CA ARG A 64 12.36 -5.34 -7.80
C ARG A 64 12.45 -3.86 -8.13
N GLN A 65 12.36 -3.02 -7.10
CA GLN A 65 12.28 -1.58 -7.23
C GLN A 65 13.25 -0.88 -6.30
N PHE A 66 13.94 0.14 -6.81
CA PHE A 66 14.75 1.02 -5.98
C PHE A 66 13.86 1.89 -5.08
N ARG A 67 14.16 1.91 -3.78
CA ARG A 67 13.50 2.78 -2.82
C ARG A 67 14.52 3.65 -2.09
N TYR A 68 14.44 4.95 -2.30
CA TYR A 68 15.35 5.92 -1.67
C TYR A 68 15.40 5.78 -0.15
N ALA A 69 14.25 5.62 0.50
CA ALA A 69 14.15 5.44 1.95
C ALA A 69 14.87 4.18 2.46
N ALA A 70 14.90 3.12 1.65
CA ALA A 70 15.60 1.87 1.96
C ALA A 70 17.08 1.90 1.52
N LYS A 71 17.51 2.95 0.80
CA LYS A 71 18.84 3.10 0.21
C LYS A 71 19.25 1.91 -0.67
N GLY A 72 18.30 1.35 -1.41
CA GLY A 72 18.55 0.18 -2.25
C GLY A 72 17.26 -0.45 -2.78
N ASP A 73 17.44 -1.56 -3.49
CA ASP A 73 16.33 -2.29 -4.07
C ASP A 73 15.57 -3.10 -3.03
N LEU A 74 14.26 -3.11 -3.17
CA LEU A 74 13.36 -3.97 -2.43
C LEU A 74 12.63 -4.94 -3.36
N TRP A 75 12.30 -6.10 -2.81
CA TRP A 75 11.32 -6.99 -3.39
C TRP A 75 9.95 -6.59 -2.90
N GLU A 76 9.10 -6.21 -3.83
CA GLU A 76 7.75 -5.69 -3.55
C GLU A 76 6.69 -6.40 -4.40
N ILE A 77 5.44 -6.27 -4.03
CA ILE A 77 4.30 -6.50 -4.93
C ILE A 77 3.85 -5.18 -5.53
N PRO A 78 3.22 -5.15 -6.70
CA PRO A 78 2.71 -3.94 -7.33
C PRO A 78 1.84 -3.13 -6.38
N ALA A 79 2.04 -1.82 -6.37
CA ALA A 79 1.32 -0.91 -5.47
C ALA A 79 1.40 0.53 -5.97
N GLY A 80 0.34 1.29 -5.80
CA GLY A 80 0.37 2.71 -6.16
C GLY A 80 -0.56 3.58 -5.34
N THR A 81 -0.28 4.85 -5.39
CA THR A 81 -1.01 5.90 -4.68
C THR A 81 -2.29 6.28 -5.45
N LEU A 82 -3.37 6.49 -4.71
CA LEU A 82 -4.63 6.95 -5.29
C LEU A 82 -4.51 8.38 -5.81
N GLU A 83 -4.97 8.61 -7.03
CA GLU A 83 -5.22 9.96 -7.54
C GLU A 83 -6.47 10.58 -6.88
N PRO A 84 -6.60 11.91 -6.87
CA PRO A 84 -7.77 12.57 -6.30
C PRO A 84 -9.08 12.05 -6.89
N GLY A 85 -9.93 11.44 -6.05
CA GLY A 85 -11.23 10.90 -6.46
C GLY A 85 -11.16 9.56 -7.23
N GLU A 86 -9.98 8.95 -7.35
CA GLU A 86 -9.81 7.67 -8.04
C GLU A 86 -10.37 6.51 -7.21
N PRO A 87 -11.28 5.68 -7.78
CA PRO A 87 -11.71 4.45 -7.12
C PRO A 87 -10.55 3.44 -6.97
N THR A 88 -10.42 2.80 -5.82
CA THR A 88 -9.31 1.89 -5.51
C THR A 88 -9.13 0.77 -6.54
N LEU A 89 -10.21 0.21 -7.09
CA LEU A 89 -10.11 -0.84 -8.13
C LEU A 89 -9.58 -0.28 -9.46
N ARG A 90 -9.89 0.97 -9.80
CA ARG A 90 -9.36 1.62 -11.01
C ARG A 90 -7.86 1.84 -10.87
N CYS A 91 -7.42 2.39 -9.75
CA CYS A 91 -6.01 2.53 -9.41
C CYS A 91 -5.29 1.18 -9.48
N ALA A 92 -5.83 0.14 -8.85
CA ALA A 92 -5.20 -1.19 -8.88
C ALA A 92 -5.03 -1.75 -10.31
N LYS A 93 -5.98 -1.48 -11.21
CA LYS A 93 -5.87 -1.91 -12.61
C LYS A 93 -4.81 -1.13 -13.38
N ARG A 94 -4.74 0.19 -13.15
CA ARG A 94 -3.76 1.08 -13.76
C ARG A 94 -2.35 0.68 -13.31
N GLU A 95 -2.11 0.62 -12.01
CA GLU A 95 -0.79 0.29 -11.44
C GLU A 95 -0.28 -1.09 -11.84
N LEU A 96 -1.17 -2.11 -11.84
CA LEU A 96 -0.77 -3.43 -12.31
C LEU A 96 -0.25 -3.40 -13.76
N GLU A 97 -0.93 -2.66 -14.63
CA GLU A 97 -0.53 -2.56 -16.03
C GLU A 97 0.74 -1.74 -16.19
N GLU A 98 0.83 -0.57 -15.57
CA GLU A 98 1.97 0.34 -15.65
C GLU A 98 3.26 -0.33 -15.16
N GLU A 99 3.25 -0.95 -13.97
CA GLU A 99 4.43 -1.54 -13.36
C GLU A 99 4.84 -2.89 -13.96
N THR A 100 3.87 -3.71 -14.36
CA THR A 100 4.15 -5.10 -14.77
C THR A 100 3.94 -5.36 -16.26
N GLY A 101 3.16 -4.55 -16.97
CA GLY A 101 2.72 -4.84 -18.33
C GLY A 101 1.63 -5.91 -18.39
N TYR A 102 0.95 -6.22 -17.29
CA TYR A 102 -0.16 -7.19 -17.28
C TYR A 102 -1.49 -6.53 -16.93
N ARG A 103 -2.56 -7.06 -17.51
CA ARG A 103 -3.95 -6.80 -17.14
C ARG A 103 -4.54 -8.06 -16.53
N ALA A 104 -5.39 -7.90 -15.50
CA ALA A 104 -6.08 -9.03 -14.89
C ALA A 104 -7.56 -9.07 -15.28
N ALA A 105 -8.07 -10.29 -15.50
CA ALA A 105 -9.47 -10.52 -15.83
C ALA A 105 -10.36 -10.54 -14.56
N GLN A 106 -9.82 -10.96 -13.43
CA GLN A 106 -10.56 -11.14 -12.18
C GLN A 106 -9.88 -10.41 -11.03
N TRP A 107 -10.69 -9.78 -10.19
CA TRP A 107 -10.24 -8.98 -9.07
C TRP A 107 -11.04 -9.34 -7.82
N LYS A 108 -10.33 -9.56 -6.71
CA LYS A 108 -10.93 -9.81 -5.41
C LYS A 108 -10.31 -8.89 -4.37
N LEU A 109 -11.14 -8.07 -3.72
CA LEU A 109 -10.71 -7.33 -2.53
C LEU A 109 -10.42 -8.35 -1.41
N LEU A 110 -9.21 -8.33 -0.87
CA LEU A 110 -8.79 -9.21 0.21
C LEU A 110 -8.98 -8.54 1.57
N THR A 111 -8.39 -7.37 1.74
CA THR A 111 -8.46 -6.62 3.01
C THR A 111 -8.08 -5.17 2.82
N ARG A 112 -8.23 -4.39 3.90
CA ARG A 112 -7.67 -3.05 4.05
C ARG A 112 -6.88 -2.99 5.35
N PHE A 113 -5.77 -2.28 5.35
CA PHE A 113 -4.93 -2.15 6.54
C PHE A 113 -4.18 -0.82 6.55
N LEU A 114 -3.74 -0.41 7.73
CA LEU A 114 -2.93 0.77 7.96
C LEU A 114 -1.48 0.32 8.14
N PRO A 115 -0.53 0.68 7.26
CA PRO A 115 0.86 0.22 7.35
C PRO A 115 1.62 0.87 8.50
N ALA A 116 1.30 2.12 8.84
CA ALA A 116 2.03 2.89 9.85
C ALA A 116 1.11 3.81 10.68
N PRO A 117 0.08 3.27 11.40
CA PRO A 117 -0.94 4.09 12.08
C PRO A 117 -0.41 4.96 13.23
N GLY A 118 0.85 4.78 13.62
CA GLY A 118 1.53 5.64 14.60
C GLY A 118 1.92 7.01 14.05
N ILE A 119 2.03 7.16 12.72
CA ILE A 119 2.52 8.40 12.09
C ILE A 119 1.75 8.81 10.82
N SER A 120 0.96 7.92 10.23
CA SER A 120 0.23 8.18 8.98
C SER A 120 -1.19 7.63 9.03
N ASP A 121 -2.11 8.29 8.32
CA ASP A 121 -3.46 7.82 8.07
C ASP A 121 -3.57 7.02 6.75
N GLU A 122 -2.45 6.68 6.14
CA GLU A 122 -2.42 5.88 4.92
C GLU A 122 -3.25 4.60 5.06
N LEU A 123 -4.27 4.45 4.22
CA LEU A 123 -5.07 3.24 4.12
C LEU A 123 -4.69 2.48 2.86
N MET A 124 -4.14 1.29 3.03
CA MET A 124 -3.82 0.38 1.93
C MET A 124 -4.98 -0.58 1.65
N THR A 125 -5.37 -0.68 0.38
CA THR A 125 -6.41 -1.61 -0.08
C THR A 125 -5.77 -2.73 -0.88
N LEU A 126 -5.77 -3.95 -0.35
CA LEU A 126 -5.15 -5.12 -0.96
C LEU A 126 -6.13 -5.85 -1.87
N TYR A 127 -5.76 -6.00 -3.12
CA TYR A 127 -6.47 -6.79 -4.12
C TYR A 127 -5.66 -8.03 -4.54
N ARG A 128 -6.35 -9.14 -4.79
CA ARG A 128 -5.87 -10.24 -5.59
C ARG A 128 -6.28 -10.02 -7.04
N ALA A 129 -5.35 -10.28 -7.96
CA ALA A 129 -5.56 -10.19 -9.40
C ALA A 129 -5.25 -11.55 -10.05
N ASP A 130 -6.22 -12.11 -10.79
CA ASP A 130 -6.11 -13.40 -11.46
C ASP A 130 -6.43 -13.28 -12.97
N GLY A 131 -6.00 -14.28 -13.74
CA GLY A 131 -6.24 -14.31 -15.19
C GLY A 131 -5.45 -13.23 -15.90
N LEU A 132 -4.16 -13.16 -15.60
CA LEU A 132 -3.25 -12.18 -16.19
C LEU A 132 -3.10 -12.38 -17.70
N ARG A 133 -3.10 -11.28 -18.43
CA ARG A 133 -2.89 -11.21 -19.88
C ARG A 133 -1.91 -10.09 -20.18
N PRO A 134 -1.10 -10.18 -21.23
CA PRO A 134 -0.23 -9.09 -21.66
C PRO A 134 -0.99 -7.79 -21.88
N GLY A 135 -0.44 -6.70 -21.39
CA GLY A 135 -0.85 -5.32 -21.56
C GLY A 135 0.36 -4.48 -21.97
N LYS A 136 0.33 -3.19 -21.68
CA LYS A 136 1.43 -2.28 -21.99
C LYS A 136 2.09 -1.80 -20.69
N LYS A 137 3.38 -2.06 -20.52
CA LYS A 137 4.17 -1.47 -19.44
C LYS A 137 4.41 0.00 -19.74
N ASP A 138 4.19 0.88 -18.73
CA ASP A 138 4.29 2.32 -18.92
C ASP A 138 4.71 2.97 -17.58
N LEU A 139 6.00 2.81 -17.25
CA LEU A 139 6.57 3.32 -16.00
C LEU A 139 6.69 4.84 -16.01
N ASP A 140 6.59 5.46 -14.86
CA ASP A 140 6.96 6.84 -14.67
C ASP A 140 8.46 7.04 -14.95
N HIS A 141 8.85 8.24 -15.36
CA HIS A 141 10.20 8.56 -15.83
C HIS A 141 11.29 8.39 -14.75
N ASP A 142 10.92 8.37 -13.48
CA ASP A 142 11.78 8.19 -12.31
C ASP A 142 11.66 6.81 -11.66
N GLU A 143 10.89 5.91 -12.28
CA GLU A 143 10.72 4.55 -11.81
C GLU A 143 11.63 3.57 -12.54
N TRP A 144 12.34 2.78 -11.76
CA TRP A 144 13.06 1.63 -12.25
C TRP A 144 12.53 0.37 -11.59
N ILE A 145 11.72 -0.36 -12.36
CA ILE A 145 11.03 -1.56 -11.91
C ILE A 145 11.32 -2.73 -12.86
N GLU A 146 11.86 -3.79 -12.30
CA GLU A 146 11.92 -5.11 -12.91
C GLU A 146 10.90 -6.02 -12.25
N HIS A 147 10.32 -6.97 -12.98
CA HIS A 147 9.41 -7.94 -12.39
C HIS A 147 9.88 -9.38 -12.63
N GLU A 148 9.60 -10.24 -11.68
CA GLU A 148 9.89 -11.68 -11.74
C GLU A 148 8.66 -12.49 -11.34
N THR A 149 8.50 -13.65 -12.00
CA THR A 149 7.50 -14.64 -11.62
C THR A 149 8.09 -15.57 -10.58
N ILE A 150 7.50 -15.63 -9.40
CA ILE A 150 8.02 -16.39 -8.26
C ILE A 150 6.91 -17.27 -7.68
N ALA A 151 7.22 -18.53 -7.38
CA ALA A 151 6.28 -19.41 -6.70
C ALA A 151 5.93 -18.85 -5.31
N LEU A 152 4.64 -18.83 -4.94
CA LEU A 152 4.17 -18.29 -3.66
C LEU A 152 4.92 -18.91 -2.46
N LYS A 153 5.18 -20.23 -2.51
CA LYS A 153 5.97 -20.92 -1.47
C LYS A 153 7.40 -20.38 -1.36
N THR A 154 7.99 -19.95 -2.47
CA THR A 154 9.31 -19.30 -2.49
C THR A 154 9.22 -17.89 -1.93
N ALA A 155 8.20 -17.11 -2.30
CA ALA A 155 7.98 -15.78 -1.74
C ALA A 155 7.82 -15.83 -0.21
N VAL A 156 7.08 -16.81 0.33
CA VAL A 156 6.98 -17.04 1.79
C VAL A 156 8.36 -17.33 2.42
N LYS A 157 9.22 -18.12 1.75
CA LYS A 157 10.60 -18.33 2.24
C LYS A 157 11.41 -17.03 2.19
N MET A 158 11.21 -16.20 1.16
CA MET A 158 11.86 -14.88 1.04
C MET A 158 11.41 -13.90 2.14
N VAL A 159 10.17 -13.97 2.57
CA VAL A 159 9.70 -13.23 3.76
C VAL A 159 10.41 -13.75 5.01
N ARG A 160 10.40 -15.07 5.24
CA ARG A 160 10.99 -15.68 6.44
C ARG A 160 12.49 -15.41 6.61
N ASN A 161 13.23 -15.34 5.51
CA ASN A 161 14.70 -15.12 5.56
C ASN A 161 15.10 -13.63 5.40
N GLY A 162 14.13 -12.71 5.40
CA GLY A 162 14.36 -11.27 5.31
C GLY A 162 14.76 -10.73 3.93
N LYS A 163 14.65 -11.54 2.87
CA LYS A 163 14.88 -11.07 1.50
C LYS A 163 13.77 -10.12 1.05
N ILE A 164 12.50 -10.39 1.44
CA ILE A 164 11.38 -9.45 1.33
C ILE A 164 11.25 -8.74 2.67
N ARG A 165 11.42 -7.41 2.68
CA ARG A 165 11.38 -6.56 3.87
C ARG A 165 10.27 -5.52 3.82
N ASP A 166 9.66 -5.35 2.67
CA ASP A 166 8.55 -4.41 2.49
C ASP A 166 7.27 -4.92 3.18
N GLY A 167 6.73 -4.10 4.09
CA GLY A 167 5.62 -4.48 4.96
C GLY A 167 4.34 -4.84 4.21
N LYS A 168 3.98 -4.09 3.16
CA LYS A 168 2.78 -4.37 2.35
C LYS A 168 2.90 -5.71 1.62
N SER A 169 4.10 -6.02 1.10
CA SER A 169 4.39 -7.28 0.41
C SER A 169 4.38 -8.47 1.36
N ILE A 170 4.97 -8.31 2.56
CA ILE A 170 4.90 -9.31 3.63
C ILE A 170 3.44 -9.63 3.97
N ALA A 171 2.64 -8.58 4.23
CA ALA A 171 1.23 -8.73 4.57
C ALA A 171 0.45 -9.48 3.48
N ALA A 172 0.62 -9.10 2.21
CA ALA A 172 -0.08 -9.71 1.09
C ALA A 172 0.32 -11.17 0.83
N ILE A 173 1.63 -11.47 0.86
CA ILE A 173 2.15 -12.82 0.63
C ILE A 173 1.68 -13.77 1.74
N LEU A 174 1.75 -13.34 3.00
CA LEU A 174 1.30 -14.15 4.12
C LEU A 174 -0.23 -14.30 4.13
N TRP A 175 -0.98 -13.26 3.73
CA TRP A 175 -2.42 -13.39 3.55
C TRP A 175 -2.75 -14.49 2.54
N ALA A 176 -2.10 -14.47 1.37
CA ALA A 176 -2.31 -15.49 0.35
C ALA A 176 -1.92 -16.90 0.82
N ALA A 177 -0.87 -17.02 1.60
CA ALA A 177 -0.41 -18.31 2.08
C ALA A 177 -1.32 -18.96 3.13
N HIS A 178 -2.13 -18.18 3.87
CA HIS A 178 -2.89 -18.65 5.03
C HIS A 178 -4.42 -18.58 4.85
N PHE A 179 -4.92 -17.68 3.97
CA PHE A 179 -6.36 -17.39 3.88
C PHE A 179 -6.96 -17.64 2.48
N GLN A 180 -6.25 -18.36 1.62
CA GLN A 180 -6.74 -18.76 0.28
C GLN A 180 -7.22 -20.18 0.23
#